data_e2c80097b9c6b26f7f819ca1c499475a
#
_entry.id   e2c80097b9c6b26f7f819ca1c499475a
#
_cell.length_a   1.000
_cell.length_b   1.000
_cell.length_c   1.000
_cell.angle_alpha   90.00
_cell.angle_beta   90.00
_cell.angle_gamma   90.00
#
_symmetry.space_group_name_H-M   'P 1'
#
loop_
_entity.id
_entity.type
_entity.pdbx_description
1 polymer ?
#
loop_
_entity_poly.entity_id
_entity_poly.type
_entity_poly.pdbx_seq_one_letter_code
_entity_poly.pdbx_strand_id
1 'polypeptide(L)'
;MAETTNKYDFINQQLQSIGIPYEFGEWTSDVKYPYFVGEQSTPEEHTSEDGKETTTFFITGFHRGKFAELELAKEKIKRLFNPITGLRAETDSGSIAVFFDGSFYIPTGEADLKKIQINLKILEWKGDF
;
A
#
# COMPACT_ATOMS: atom_id res chain seq x y z
N MET A 1 -17.16 -12.45 -13.21
CA MET A 1 -15.82 -12.50 -13.11
C MET A 1 -15.16 -11.19 -12.70
N ALA A 2 -14.38 -11.27 -11.68
CA ALA A 2 -13.74 -10.08 -11.20
C ALA A 2 -12.43 -9.86 -11.96
N GLU A 3 -12.34 -8.71 -12.56
CA GLU A 3 -11.12 -8.31 -13.20
C GLU A 3 -10.35 -7.40 -12.27
N THR A 4 -9.07 -7.57 -12.19
CA THR A 4 -8.24 -6.58 -11.55
C THR A 4 -8.12 -5.43 -12.50
N THR A 5 -8.71 -4.34 -12.16
CA THR A 5 -8.82 -3.25 -13.09
C THR A 5 -7.69 -2.27 -13.00
N ASN A 6 -7.19 -2.00 -11.80
CA ASN A 6 -6.09 -1.07 -11.65
C ASN A 6 -5.26 -1.42 -10.41
N LYS A 7 -4.15 -0.71 -10.26
CA LYS A 7 -3.20 -0.97 -9.19
C LYS A 7 -3.79 -0.73 -7.80
N TYR A 8 -4.71 0.22 -7.66
CA TYR A 8 -5.29 0.51 -6.35
C TYR A 8 -6.25 -0.57 -5.92
N ASP A 9 -7.04 -1.09 -6.86
CA ASP A 9 -7.94 -2.21 -6.60
C ASP A 9 -7.14 -3.45 -6.23
N PHE A 10 -6.02 -3.67 -6.91
CA PHE A 10 -5.15 -4.79 -6.61
C PHE A 10 -4.61 -4.70 -5.19
N ILE A 11 -4.09 -3.55 -4.79
CA ILE A 11 -3.56 -3.36 -3.44
C ILE A 11 -4.66 -3.57 -2.41
N ASN A 12 -5.85 -3.01 -2.65
CA ASN A 12 -6.99 -3.18 -1.76
C ASN A 12 -7.34 -4.65 -1.57
N GLN A 13 -7.45 -5.40 -2.67
CA GLN A 13 -7.77 -6.82 -2.61
C GLN A 13 -6.73 -7.60 -1.82
N GLN A 14 -5.46 -7.31 -2.04
CA GLN A 14 -4.38 -8.01 -1.37
C GLN A 14 -4.35 -7.72 0.12
N LEU A 15 -4.53 -6.46 0.51
CA LEU A 15 -4.56 -6.11 1.93
C LEU A 15 -5.76 -6.73 2.64
N GLN A 16 -6.92 -6.75 1.97
CA GLN A 16 -8.10 -7.41 2.52
C GLN A 16 -7.84 -8.90 2.71
N SER A 17 -7.14 -9.53 1.77
CA SER A 17 -6.89 -10.96 1.82
C SER A 17 -6.02 -11.38 3.02
N ILE A 18 -5.20 -10.48 3.53
CA ILE A 18 -4.37 -10.78 4.71
C ILE A 18 -4.97 -10.18 5.99
N GLY A 19 -6.19 -9.69 5.92
CA GLY A 19 -6.91 -9.22 7.11
C GLY A 19 -6.52 -7.84 7.60
N ILE A 20 -5.97 -7.00 6.74
CA ILE A 20 -5.63 -5.63 7.10
C ILE A 20 -6.86 -4.73 6.91
N PRO A 21 -7.37 -4.07 7.95
CA PRO A 21 -8.46 -3.11 7.80
C PRO A 21 -7.96 -1.89 7.02
N TYR A 22 -8.40 -1.75 5.79
CA TYR A 22 -7.83 -0.80 4.87
C TYR A 22 -8.89 -0.13 4.00
N GLU A 23 -8.78 1.18 3.79
CA GLU A 23 -9.57 1.93 2.83
C GLU A 23 -8.67 2.90 2.07
N PHE A 24 -8.98 3.15 0.82
CA PHE A 24 -8.21 4.07 -0.01
C PHE A 24 -8.80 5.48 0.10
N GLY A 25 -7.92 6.46 0.24
CA GLY A 25 -8.29 7.87 0.28
C GLY A 25 -8.60 8.36 1.68
N GLU A 26 -9.68 7.92 2.26
CA GLU A 26 -10.02 8.29 3.62
C GLU A 26 -10.82 7.17 4.29
N TRP A 27 -10.80 7.17 5.60
CA TRP A 27 -11.52 6.15 6.36
C TRP A 27 -12.97 6.59 6.54
N THR A 28 -13.90 5.80 6.04
CA THR A 28 -15.33 6.13 6.08
C THR A 28 -16.14 5.20 6.98
N SER A 29 -15.55 4.08 7.40
CA SER A 29 -16.22 3.12 8.27
C SER A 29 -16.09 3.53 9.73
N ASP A 30 -16.78 2.81 10.63
CA ASP A 30 -16.59 3.01 12.06
C ASP A 30 -15.14 2.76 12.43
N VAL A 31 -14.60 3.62 13.29
CA VAL A 31 -13.19 3.50 13.66
C VAL A 31 -12.98 2.33 14.59
N LYS A 32 -12.18 1.38 14.16
CA LYS A 32 -11.70 0.25 14.97
C LYS A 32 -10.21 0.16 14.76
N TYR A 33 -9.47 0.09 15.83
CA TYR A 33 -8.02 0.09 15.76
C TYR A 33 -7.48 -1.33 15.67
N PRO A 34 -6.41 -1.54 14.92
CA PRO A 34 -5.76 -0.60 14.01
C PRO A 34 -6.55 -0.44 12.71
N TYR A 35 -6.38 0.69 12.05
CA TYR A 35 -6.91 0.86 10.70
C TYR A 35 -5.88 1.55 9.83
N PHE A 36 -6.01 1.37 8.50
CA PHE A 36 -5.02 1.83 7.54
C PHE A 36 -5.70 2.54 6.39
N VAL A 37 -5.08 3.63 5.96
CA VAL A 37 -5.58 4.45 4.85
C VAL A 37 -4.50 4.57 3.80
N GLY A 38 -4.85 4.30 2.55
CA GLY A 38 -3.90 4.40 1.45
C GLY A 38 -4.06 5.69 0.66
N GLU A 39 -2.94 6.21 0.17
CA GLU A 39 -2.96 7.36 -0.73
C GLU A 39 -1.73 7.32 -1.61
N GLN A 40 -1.86 7.85 -2.82
CA GLN A 40 -0.72 7.92 -3.70
C GLN A 40 -0.10 9.31 -3.64
N SER A 41 1.21 9.36 -3.86
CA SER A 41 1.87 10.63 -4.05
C SER A 41 1.44 11.21 -5.40
N THR A 42 1.52 12.51 -5.52
CA THR A 42 1.30 13.16 -6.83
C THR A 42 2.34 12.60 -7.77
N PRO A 43 1.93 11.96 -8.87
CA PRO A 43 2.88 11.33 -9.75
C PRO A 43 3.75 12.37 -10.44
N GLU A 44 5.05 12.15 -10.37
CA GLU A 44 5.94 12.81 -11.30
C GLU A 44 5.92 11.93 -12.54
N GLU A 45 5.75 12.56 -13.67
CA GLU A 45 5.70 11.82 -14.91
C GLU A 45 7.10 11.37 -15.32
N HIS A 46 7.52 10.26 -14.77
CA HIS A 46 8.76 9.62 -15.19
C HIS A 46 8.40 8.35 -15.94
N THR A 47 8.28 8.50 -17.23
CA THR A 47 8.14 7.35 -18.09
C THR A 47 9.51 7.01 -18.60
N SER A 48 10.02 5.85 -18.27
CA SER A 48 11.30 5.41 -18.78
C SER A 48 11.13 4.96 -20.23
N GLU A 49 12.24 4.81 -20.93
CA GLU A 49 12.22 4.45 -22.35
C GLU A 49 11.57 3.10 -22.62
N ASP A 50 11.54 2.23 -21.62
CA ASP A 50 10.93 0.91 -21.76
C ASP A 50 9.44 0.88 -21.38
N GLY A 51 8.83 2.05 -21.18
CA GLY A 51 7.41 2.14 -20.84
C GLY A 51 7.09 1.87 -19.38
N LYS A 52 8.12 1.81 -18.55
CA LYS A 52 7.91 1.57 -17.13
C LYS A 52 7.62 2.88 -16.40
N GLU A 53 6.60 2.85 -15.56
CA GLU A 53 6.23 3.98 -14.72
C GLU A 53 6.38 3.59 -13.27
N THR A 54 6.92 4.49 -12.46
CA THR A 54 7.13 4.24 -11.04
C THR A 54 6.26 5.18 -10.23
N THR A 55 5.50 4.64 -9.29
CA THR A 55 4.63 5.41 -8.40
C THR A 55 4.95 5.05 -6.96
N THR A 56 4.97 6.03 -6.09
CA THR A 56 5.06 5.79 -4.65
C THR A 56 3.65 5.81 -4.08
N PHE A 57 3.35 4.82 -3.27
CA PHE A 57 2.06 4.67 -2.63
C PHE A 57 2.26 4.62 -1.13
N PHE A 58 1.47 5.37 -0.38
CA PHE A 58 1.61 5.45 1.08
C PHE A 58 0.43 4.79 1.76
N ILE A 59 0.73 3.99 2.79
CA ILE A 59 -0.29 3.43 3.66
C ILE A 59 -0.01 3.98 5.05
N THR A 60 -1.00 4.67 5.62
CA THR A 60 -0.86 5.23 6.96
C THR A 60 -1.71 4.42 7.90
N GLY A 61 -1.10 3.88 8.96
CA GLY A 61 -1.78 3.07 9.95
C GLY A 61 -1.91 3.80 11.27
N PHE A 62 -3.06 3.62 11.90
CA PHE A 62 -3.37 4.24 13.20
C PHE A 62 -3.76 3.16 14.19
N HIS A 63 -3.28 3.30 15.42
CA HIS A 63 -3.62 2.37 16.47
C HIS A 63 -3.59 3.05 17.84
N ARG A 64 -4.54 2.68 18.69
CA ARG A 64 -4.49 3.07 20.11
C ARG A 64 -4.11 1.83 20.88
N GLY A 65 -2.90 1.85 21.46
CA GLY A 65 -2.37 0.69 22.15
C GLY A 65 -0.90 0.54 21.92
N LYS A 66 -0.46 -0.69 21.81
CA LYS A 66 0.97 -0.99 21.73
C LYS A 66 1.49 -0.95 20.30
N PHE A 67 2.71 -0.51 20.14
CA PHE A 67 3.37 -0.57 18.82
C PHE A 67 3.43 -1.97 18.24
N ALA A 68 3.46 -2.99 19.11
CA ALA A 68 3.58 -4.37 18.65
C ALA A 68 2.49 -4.75 17.63
N GLU A 69 1.28 -4.23 17.80
CA GLU A 69 0.19 -4.55 16.89
C GLU A 69 0.37 -3.91 15.53
N LEU A 70 0.89 -2.68 15.49
CA LEU A 70 1.24 -2.04 14.21
C LEU A 70 2.43 -2.75 13.56
N GLU A 71 3.40 -3.19 14.37
CA GLU A 71 4.53 -3.95 13.85
C GLU A 71 4.10 -5.26 13.20
N LEU A 72 3.15 -5.97 13.82
CA LEU A 72 2.63 -7.20 13.23
C LEU A 72 1.96 -6.93 11.88
N ALA A 73 1.16 -5.88 11.81
CA ALA A 73 0.50 -5.51 10.56
C ALA A 73 1.54 -5.13 9.49
N LYS A 74 2.53 -4.33 9.90
CA LYS A 74 3.61 -3.95 8.98
C LYS A 74 4.34 -5.17 8.44
N GLU A 75 4.64 -6.14 9.29
CA GLU A 75 5.35 -7.34 8.85
C GLU A 75 4.52 -8.17 7.87
N LYS A 76 3.20 -8.22 8.07
CA LYS A 76 2.32 -8.88 7.12
C LYS A 76 2.35 -8.19 5.76
N ILE A 77 2.30 -6.87 5.77
CA ILE A 77 2.35 -6.08 4.53
C ILE A 77 3.70 -6.25 3.84
N LYS A 78 4.78 -6.26 4.62
CA LYS A 78 6.12 -6.44 4.08
C LYS A 78 6.31 -7.83 3.46
N ARG A 79 5.74 -8.85 4.06
CA ARG A 79 5.80 -10.20 3.47
C ARG A 79 5.00 -10.30 2.20
N LEU A 80 3.83 -9.65 2.18
CA LEU A 80 2.98 -9.66 1.00
C LEU A 80 3.65 -8.96 -0.18
N PHE A 81 4.17 -7.76 0.05
CA PHE A 81 4.85 -6.98 -0.97
C PHE A 81 6.35 -7.05 -0.71
N ASN A 82 6.93 -8.21 -1.00
CA ASN A 82 8.34 -8.46 -0.70
C ASN A 82 9.22 -7.34 -1.26
N PRO A 83 10.14 -6.76 -0.44
CA PRO A 83 10.95 -5.64 -0.90
C PRO A 83 11.94 -5.98 -2.01
N ILE A 84 12.22 -7.25 -2.22
CA ILE A 84 13.18 -7.69 -3.24
C ILE A 84 12.46 -8.21 -4.47
N THR A 85 11.53 -9.14 -4.30
CA THR A 85 10.85 -9.78 -5.41
C THR A 85 9.54 -9.10 -5.81
N GLY A 86 8.93 -8.38 -4.89
CA GLY A 86 7.66 -7.73 -5.15
C GLY A 86 6.51 -8.71 -5.29
N LEU A 87 5.33 -8.17 -5.47
CA LEU A 87 4.14 -8.94 -5.81
C LEU A 87 3.66 -8.46 -7.17
N ARG A 88 3.56 -9.38 -8.12
CA ARG A 88 3.24 -9.04 -9.51
C ARG A 88 1.81 -9.39 -9.85
N ALA A 89 1.23 -8.62 -10.75
CA ALA A 89 -0.12 -8.88 -11.23
C ALA A 89 -0.32 -8.28 -12.62
N GLU A 90 -1.35 -8.78 -13.29
CA GLU A 90 -1.79 -8.19 -14.55
C GLU A 90 -2.89 -7.19 -14.26
N THR A 91 -2.90 -6.09 -15.00
CA THR A 91 -3.93 -5.07 -14.92
C THR A 91 -4.50 -4.82 -16.29
N ASP A 92 -5.54 -3.99 -16.38
CA ASP A 92 -6.17 -3.68 -17.66
C ASP A 92 -5.20 -3.06 -18.65
N SER A 93 -4.20 -2.32 -18.16
CA SER A 93 -3.29 -1.60 -19.03
C SER A 93 -1.92 -2.26 -19.17
N GLY A 94 -1.71 -3.41 -18.51
CA GLY A 94 -0.41 -4.09 -18.59
C GLY A 94 -0.15 -4.92 -17.36
N SER A 95 1.04 -4.77 -16.79
CA SER A 95 1.39 -5.52 -15.59
C SER A 95 2.00 -4.61 -14.54
N ILE A 96 1.91 -5.02 -13.29
CA ILE A 96 2.47 -4.26 -12.17
C ILE A 96 3.29 -5.15 -11.26
N ALA A 97 4.18 -4.51 -10.50
CA ALA A 97 4.87 -5.14 -9.39
C ALA A 97 4.87 -4.16 -8.23
N VAL A 98 4.51 -4.64 -7.05
CA VAL A 98 4.41 -3.79 -5.86
C VAL A 98 5.43 -4.27 -4.84
N PHE A 99 6.22 -3.35 -4.32
CA PHE A 99 7.32 -3.64 -3.40
C PHE A 99 7.15 -2.83 -2.12
N PHE A 100 7.39 -3.46 -0.99
CA PHE A 100 7.55 -2.73 0.26
C PHE A 100 8.82 -1.89 0.17
N ASP A 101 8.70 -0.61 0.48
CA ASP A 101 9.81 0.34 0.29
C ASP A 101 10.10 1.15 1.56
N GLY A 102 9.92 0.54 2.71
CA GLY A 102 10.26 1.18 3.96
C GLY A 102 9.06 1.62 4.78
N SER A 103 9.32 1.91 6.03
CA SER A 103 8.29 2.39 6.94
C SER A 103 8.92 3.22 8.04
N PHE A 104 8.12 4.09 8.66
CA PHE A 104 8.57 4.84 9.83
C PHE A 104 7.36 5.26 10.66
N TYR A 105 7.61 5.47 11.95
CA TYR A 105 6.58 5.94 12.85
C TYR A 105 6.54 7.45 12.86
N ILE A 106 5.34 8.00 12.97
CA ILE A 106 5.12 9.44 12.97
C ILE A 106 4.58 9.85 14.34
N PRO A 107 5.19 10.84 15.01
CA PRO A 107 4.67 11.33 16.28
C PRO A 107 3.28 11.94 16.08
N THR A 108 2.36 11.65 16.99
CA THR A 108 0.99 12.16 16.90
C THR A 108 0.69 13.27 17.88
N GLY A 109 1.52 13.44 18.91
CA GLY A 109 1.23 14.35 19.98
C GLY A 109 0.32 13.77 21.06
N GLU A 110 -0.20 12.58 20.88
CA GLU A 110 -1.01 11.87 21.87
C GLU A 110 -0.28 10.61 22.29
N ALA A 111 -0.17 10.39 23.59
CA ALA A 111 0.67 9.31 24.13
C ALA A 111 0.20 7.93 23.70
N ASP A 112 -1.11 7.71 23.60
CA ASP A 112 -1.65 6.39 23.29
C ASP A 112 -1.95 6.20 21.82
N LEU A 113 -1.88 7.24 21.00
CA LEU A 113 -2.15 7.12 19.57
C LEU A 113 -0.84 6.91 18.83
N LYS A 114 -0.76 5.80 18.11
CA LYS A 114 0.41 5.43 17.31
C LYS A 114 0.07 5.60 15.84
N LYS A 115 1.04 6.05 15.07
CA LYS A 115 0.87 6.26 13.64
C LYS A 115 2.11 5.75 12.90
N ILE A 116 1.89 4.97 11.87
CA ILE A 116 2.97 4.45 11.03
C ILE A 116 2.69 4.82 9.59
N GLN A 117 3.75 5.16 8.85
CA GLN A 117 3.66 5.31 7.41
C GLN A 117 4.45 4.19 6.77
N ILE A 118 3.81 3.50 5.84
CA ILE A 118 4.41 2.42 5.07
C ILE A 118 4.46 2.87 3.63
N ASN A 119 5.65 2.79 3.04
CA ASN A 119 5.84 3.18 1.65
C ASN A 119 5.88 1.95 0.77
N LEU A 120 5.12 1.97 -0.32
CA LEU A 120 5.18 0.96 -1.35
C LEU A 120 5.65 1.60 -2.64
N LYS A 121 6.43 0.86 -3.39
CA LYS A 121 6.84 1.27 -4.72
C LYS A 121 6.07 0.42 -5.72
N ILE A 122 5.40 1.06 -6.65
CA ILE A 122 4.64 0.38 -7.69
C ILE A 122 5.35 0.61 -9.01
N LEU A 123 5.77 -0.47 -9.64
CA LEU A 123 6.28 -0.43 -11.01
C LEU A 123 5.17 -0.89 -11.93
N GLU A 124 4.92 -0.12 -12.95
CA GLU A 124 3.84 -0.41 -13.88
C GLU A 124 4.39 -0.42 -15.30
N TRP A 125 4.15 -1.51 -16.00
CA TRP A 125 4.52 -1.64 -17.42
C TRP A 125 3.23 -1.65 -18.22
N LYS A 126 3.07 -0.65 -19.07
CA LYS A 126 1.88 -0.60 -19.91
C LYS A 126 2.09 -1.49 -21.10
N GLY A 127 1.06 -2.26 -21.40
CA GLY A 127 1.10 -3.15 -22.53
C GLY A 127 1.11 -2.33 -23.80
N ASP A 128 1.86 -2.82 -24.74
CA ASP A 128 1.95 -2.21 -26.06
C ASP A 128 1.33 -3.18 -27.04
N PHE A 129 0.03 -3.13 -27.10
CA PHE A 129 -0.72 -4.13 -27.86
C PHE A 129 -1.32 -3.57 -29.11
#